data_b09db8f62c56feeae47b586830094c41
#
_entry.id   b09db8f62c56feeae47b586830094c41
#
_cell.length_a   1.000
_cell.length_b   1.000
_cell.length_c   1.000
_cell.angle_alpha   90.00
_cell.angle_beta   90.00
_cell.angle_gamma   90.00
#
_symmetry.space_group_name_H-M   'P 1'
#
loop_
_entity.id
_entity.type
_entity.pdbx_description
1 polymer ?
#
loop_
_entity_poly.entity_id
_entity_poly.type
_entity_poly.pdbx_seq_one_letter_code
_entity_poly.pdbx_strand_id
1 'polypeptide(L)'
;MALEIAYFAWVRERMGVAAEVVELPGEVADVAALLAWLGARDDRGASAFAEPDRIRAAIDGAMIGPDAPLSGAREVALFPPVTGG
;
A
#
# COMPACT_ATOMS: atom_id res chain seq x y z
N MET A 1 -9.52 -6.42 -10.03
CA MET A 1 -9.95 -6.61 -8.64
C MET A 1 -10.02 -5.27 -7.94
N ALA A 2 -11.16 -4.92 -7.41
CA ALA A 2 -11.31 -3.67 -6.65
C ALA A 2 -10.73 -3.84 -5.24
N LEU A 3 -9.91 -2.88 -4.83
CA LEU A 3 -9.25 -2.92 -3.53
C LEU A 3 -9.29 -1.54 -2.89
N GLU A 4 -9.71 -1.48 -1.63
CA GLU A 4 -9.61 -0.24 -0.86
C GLU A 4 -8.22 -0.16 -0.24
N ILE A 5 -7.58 0.99 -0.40
CA ILE A 5 -6.26 1.24 0.17
C ILE A 5 -6.37 2.44 1.10
N ALA A 6 -5.95 2.26 2.34
CA ALA A 6 -5.90 3.32 3.34
C ALA A 6 -4.44 3.71 3.58
N TYR A 7 -4.20 5.01 3.65
CA TYR A 7 -2.86 5.57 3.86
C TYR A 7 -2.79 6.26 5.21
N PHE A 8 -1.66 6.12 5.89
CA PHE A 8 -1.48 6.69 7.23
C PHE A 8 -0.17 7.45 7.34
N ALA A 9 -0.11 8.40 8.27
CA ALA A 9 1.08 9.17 8.60
C ALA A 9 1.71 9.83 7.37
N TRP A 10 3.03 9.76 7.20
CA TRP A 10 3.66 10.44 6.08
C TRP A 10 3.31 9.82 4.71
N VAL A 11 2.87 8.56 4.67
CA VAL A 11 2.39 7.96 3.43
C VAL A 11 1.13 8.69 2.97
N ARG A 12 0.21 8.95 3.90
CA ARG A 12 -1.00 9.72 3.62
C ARG A 12 -0.67 11.12 3.14
N GLU A 13 0.30 11.78 3.78
CA GLU A 13 0.70 13.13 3.38
C GLU A 13 1.23 13.15 1.95
N ARG A 14 2.05 12.18 1.58
CA ARG A 14 2.62 12.11 0.24
C ARG A 14 1.61 11.73 -0.82
N MET A 15 0.67 10.84 -0.48
CA MET A 15 -0.39 10.44 -1.41
C MET A 15 -1.44 11.53 -1.60
N GLY A 16 -1.61 12.39 -0.60
CA GLY A 16 -2.57 13.49 -0.67
C GLY A 16 -4.01 13.10 -0.40
N VAL A 17 -4.27 11.84 -0.11
CA VAL A 17 -5.61 11.33 0.24
C VAL A 17 -5.47 10.33 1.38
N ALA A 18 -6.54 10.19 2.18
CA ALA A 18 -6.55 9.25 3.29
C ALA A 18 -6.80 7.82 2.83
N ALA A 19 -7.56 7.65 1.76
CA ALA A 19 -7.91 6.34 1.23
C ALA A 19 -8.38 6.48 -0.21
N GLU A 20 -8.32 5.39 -0.95
CA GLU A 20 -8.87 5.32 -2.31
C GLU A 20 -9.22 3.87 -2.65
N VAL A 21 -10.13 3.71 -3.58
CA VAL A 21 -10.44 2.40 -4.16
C VAL A 21 -9.78 2.32 -5.52
N VAL A 22 -9.02 1.27 -5.75
CA VAL A 22 -8.32 1.07 -7.02
C VAL A 22 -8.78 -0.21 -7.68
N GLU A 23 -8.70 -0.23 -9.01
CA GLU A 23 -8.93 -1.44 -9.78
C GLU A 23 -7.56 -2.00 -10.16
N LEU A 24 -7.17 -3.11 -9.53
CA LEU A 24 -5.84 -3.68 -9.72
C LEU A 24 -5.78 -4.56 -10.97
N PRO A 25 -4.70 -4.41 -11.77
CA PRO A 25 -4.42 -5.39 -12.81
C PRO A 25 -4.20 -6.77 -12.21
N GLY A 26 -4.51 -7.82 -12.98
CA GLY A 26 -4.40 -9.19 -12.49
C GLY A 26 -3.00 -9.62 -12.09
N GLU A 27 -1.97 -9.01 -12.68
CA GLU A 27 -0.57 -9.32 -12.35
C GLU A 27 -0.13 -8.72 -11.01
N VAL A 28 -0.89 -7.79 -10.43
CA VAL A 28 -0.57 -7.24 -9.11
C VAL A 28 -1.19 -8.16 -8.07
N ALA A 29 -0.42 -9.14 -7.63
CA ALA A 29 -0.94 -10.25 -6.83
C ALA A 29 -0.52 -10.24 -5.36
N ASP A 30 0.49 -9.45 -5.00
CA ASP A 30 0.98 -9.38 -3.63
C ASP A 30 1.28 -7.93 -3.23
N VAL A 31 1.63 -7.75 -1.96
CA VAL A 31 1.88 -6.41 -1.41
C VAL A 31 3.07 -5.74 -2.11
N ALA A 32 4.16 -6.46 -2.34
CA ALA A 32 5.33 -5.88 -3.02
C ALA A 32 4.96 -5.37 -4.42
N ALA A 33 4.18 -6.15 -5.17
CA ALA A 33 3.71 -5.74 -6.49
C ALA A 33 2.76 -4.53 -6.40
N LEU A 34 1.92 -4.46 -5.36
CA LEU A 34 1.05 -3.32 -5.12
C LEU A 34 1.86 -2.04 -4.91
N LEU A 35 2.89 -2.08 -4.08
CA LEU A 35 3.74 -0.90 -3.84
C LEU A 35 4.44 -0.45 -5.11
N ALA A 36 4.94 -1.40 -5.91
CA ALA A 36 5.57 -1.08 -7.20
C ALA A 36 4.57 -0.45 -8.16
N TRP A 37 3.35 -0.97 -8.20
CA TRP A 37 2.30 -0.45 -9.07
C TRP A 37 1.89 0.96 -8.67
N LEU A 38 1.69 1.21 -7.38
CA LEU A 38 1.38 2.55 -6.87
C LEU A 38 2.52 3.52 -7.14
N GLY A 39 3.76 3.07 -6.96
CA GLY A 39 4.95 3.90 -7.20
C GLY A 39 5.14 4.29 -8.66
N ALA A 40 4.67 3.45 -9.58
CA ALA A 40 4.78 3.71 -11.02
C ALA A 40 3.58 4.48 -11.58
N ARG A 41 2.51 4.63 -10.82
CA ARG A 41 1.25 5.17 -11.31
C ARG A 41 1.29 6.68 -11.53
N ASP A 42 1.88 7.41 -10.60
CA ASP A 42 1.96 8.88 -10.64
C ASP A 42 3.08 9.39 -9.72
N ASP A 43 3.27 10.71 -9.73
CA ASP A 43 4.34 11.35 -8.94
C ASP A 43 4.13 11.21 -7.44
N ARG A 44 2.90 11.20 -6.98
CA ARG A 44 2.59 11.02 -5.56
C ARG A 44 3.01 9.62 -5.09
N GLY A 45 2.64 8.62 -5.87
CA GLY A 45 3.06 7.25 -5.60
C GLY A 45 4.56 7.07 -5.66
N ALA A 46 5.22 7.69 -6.66
CA ALA A 46 6.67 7.64 -6.78
C ALA A 46 7.34 8.21 -5.52
N SER A 47 6.82 9.29 -4.97
CA SER A 47 7.33 9.89 -3.74
C SER A 47 7.04 9.01 -2.51
N ALA A 48 5.81 8.56 -2.37
CA ALA A 48 5.39 7.80 -1.18
C ALA A 48 6.09 6.43 -1.10
N PHE A 49 6.31 5.79 -2.23
CA PHE A 49 6.81 4.41 -2.29
C PHE A 49 8.20 4.29 -2.93
N ALA A 50 8.99 5.36 -2.86
CA ALA A 50 10.37 5.37 -3.36
C ALA A 50 11.25 4.35 -2.62
N GLU A 51 10.94 4.12 -1.35
CA GLU A 51 11.67 3.17 -0.52
C GLU A 51 10.65 2.16 0.05
N PRO A 52 10.28 1.13 -0.73
CA PRO A 52 9.26 0.18 -0.30
C PRO A 52 9.59 -0.55 1.00
N ASP A 53 10.88 -0.71 1.31
CA ASP A 53 11.30 -1.34 2.56
C ASP A 53 10.87 -0.55 3.80
N ARG A 54 10.53 0.72 3.63
CA ARG A 54 10.07 1.57 4.72
C ARG A 54 8.56 1.59 4.87
N ILE A 55 7.86 0.78 4.09
CA ILE A 55 6.40 0.70 4.13
C ILE A 55 5.98 -0.58 4.82
N ARG A 56 5.01 -0.46 5.71
CA ARG A 56 4.37 -1.60 6.36
C ARG A 56 2.94 -1.71 5.87
N ALA A 57 2.40 -2.91 5.90
CA ALA A 57 1.05 -3.15 5.40
C ALA A 57 0.26 -4.04 6.34
N ALA A 58 -1.05 -3.81 6.36
CA ALA A 58 -2.00 -4.69 7.03
C ALA A 58 -3.14 -4.99 6.07
N ILE A 59 -3.52 -6.26 5.95
CA ILE A 59 -4.66 -6.68 5.14
C ILE A 59 -5.81 -6.99 6.09
N ASP A 60 -6.93 -6.28 5.91
CA ASP A 60 -8.14 -6.46 6.73
C ASP A 60 -7.82 -6.46 8.23
N GLY A 61 -6.92 -5.56 8.64
CA GLY A 61 -6.54 -5.39 10.04
C GLY A 61 -5.39 -6.26 10.53
N ALA A 62 -4.90 -7.18 9.71
CA ALA A 62 -3.81 -8.09 10.11
C ALA A 62 -2.48 -7.67 9.47
N MET A 63 -1.45 -7.50 10.29
CA MET A 63 -0.10 -7.19 9.81
C MET A 63 0.43 -8.32 8.93
N ILE A 64 0.98 -7.94 7.77
CA ILE A 64 1.48 -8.92 6.80
C ILE A 64 2.81 -8.46 6.20
N GLY A 65 3.52 -9.38 5.58
CA GLY A 65 4.77 -9.10 4.89
C GLY A 65 4.58 -8.75 3.42
N PRO A 66 5.68 -8.39 2.73
CA PRO A 66 5.60 -7.95 1.33
C PRO A 66 5.19 -9.06 0.34
N ASP A 67 5.33 -10.29 0.70
CA ASP A 67 4.94 -11.44 -0.15
C ASP A 67 3.51 -11.91 0.11
N ALA A 68 2.78 -11.25 1.01
CA ALA A 68 1.40 -11.64 1.30
C ALA A 68 0.50 -11.42 0.08
N PRO A 69 -0.33 -12.42 -0.26
CA PRO A 69 -1.22 -12.30 -1.41
C PRO A 69 -2.36 -11.32 -1.15
N LEU A 70 -2.79 -10.63 -2.20
CA LEU A 70 -3.92 -9.70 -2.12
C LEU A 70 -5.25 -10.37 -2.38
N SER A 71 -5.25 -11.62 -2.82
CA SER A 71 -6.46 -12.37 -3.14
C SER A 71 -7.39 -12.42 -1.92
N GLY A 72 -8.63 -12.00 -2.10
CA GLY A 72 -9.63 -11.99 -1.02
C GLY A 72 -9.56 -10.80 -0.08
N ALA A 73 -8.57 -9.90 -0.24
CA ALA A 73 -8.45 -8.73 0.61
C ALA A 73 -9.54 -7.71 0.27
N ARG A 74 -10.08 -7.06 1.29
CA ARG A 74 -11.01 -5.95 1.15
C ARG A 74 -10.29 -4.62 1.24
N GLU A 75 -9.39 -4.50 2.22
CA GLU A 75 -8.67 -3.28 2.49
C GLU A 75 -7.21 -3.59 2.77
N VAL A 76 -6.33 -2.78 2.23
CA VAL A 76 -4.91 -2.78 2.59
C VAL A 76 -4.59 -1.43 3.20
N ALA A 77 -4.06 -1.44 4.41
CA ALA A 77 -3.54 -0.24 5.06
C ALA A 77 -2.04 -0.16 4.80
N LEU A 78 -1.58 1.01 4.37
CA LEU A 78 -0.15 1.28 4.13
C LEU A 78 0.31 2.40 5.05
N PHE A 79 1.38 2.15 5.78
CA PHE A 79 1.86 3.06 6.81
C PHE A 79 3.37 2.92 7.00
N PRO A 80 4.03 3.93 7.62
CA PRO A 80 5.45 3.82 7.88
C PRO A 80 5.74 2.83 9.01
N PRO A 81 6.99 2.38 9.16
CA PRO A 81 7.35 1.51 10.27
C PRO A 81 7.05 2.20 11.58
N VAL A 82 6.53 1.43 12.54
CA VAL A 82 6.37 1.94 13.90
C VAL A 82 7.75 1.93 14.53
N THR A 83 8.28 3.13 14.80
CA THR A 83 9.50 3.23 15.58
C THR A 83 9.12 2.89 17.01
N GLY A 84 9.62 1.81 17.52
CA GLY A 84 9.35 1.34 18.86
C GLY A 84 9.78 2.39 19.87
N GLY A 85 8.91 3.21 20.08
CA GLY A 85 9.10 4.32 20.86
C GLY A 85 9.17 4.65 21.96
#